data_4a85fc06305b03ae201cd578ea1f52b5
#
_entry.id   4a85fc06305b03ae201cd578ea1f52b5
#
_cell.length_a   1.000
_cell.length_b   1.000
_cell.length_c   1.000
_cell.angle_alpha   90.00
_cell.angle_beta   90.00
_cell.angle_gamma   90.00
#
_symmetry.space_group_name_H-M   'P 1'
#
loop_
_entity.id
_entity.type
_entity.pdbx_description
1 polymer ?
#
loop_
_entity_poly.entity_id
_entity_poly.type
_entity_poly.pdbx_seq_one_letter_code
_entity_poly.pdbx_strand_id
1 'polypeptide(L)'
;MLAPKYFIYQATGPGLKPRIEMSSNLRVDCAWLAAHDYLQLTFFQPAQTVWIAEMAVRQLRTVRQELAPRRFFKLVKRIIGPIGMIKYCNFQTLTLTATGSELETLGDLEQQFWGRAFLGSELPDLFRSAGYAVPWNPEDWTQQLVLEAKITRTAAVSYNNWGMPECRRCGATHGIYEADCLFCGARHCLTCSNCQTLGRATSCAPLYYQSYPEHSFVKQPVQPRLDLTLTPAQQRAMEALDAFCDSGRPAFLVWAVCGGGKTEVSFGIIARVLTEGGRVLFAIPRKEVVNDLVPRLQDAFPMVELAVLSGETHSYTARSRLVLATTHQSVRFYHSFDLVVLDEADAFPYQGSEMLHHAVRRALKSTGRLVVMTATPNRQMLDQIKGGQLPYVTIPARYHRQALVEPEIVLVKLQPLPGKKWEPPESVCRQLLQVKARQRKALVFLPTLRLLESVGTAIVTWGKTIGLAGAITSSKTKNANRNKELLLHGKLDFIVASTILERGITIDDLDVLVLFADFERV
;
A
#
# COMPACT_ATOMS: atom_id res chain seq x y z
N MET A 1 -4.60 -24.34 -2.89
CA MET A 1 -3.73 -24.63 -4.07
C MET A 1 -2.30 -24.79 -3.59
N LEU A 2 -1.57 -25.78 -4.11
CA LEU A 2 -0.14 -25.94 -3.82
C LEU A 2 0.64 -24.78 -4.46
N ALA A 3 1.75 -24.37 -3.84
CA ALA A 3 2.62 -23.34 -4.44
C ALA A 3 3.15 -23.82 -5.78
N PRO A 4 3.21 -22.94 -6.81
CA PRO A 4 3.77 -23.30 -8.10
C PRO A 4 5.24 -23.71 -7.95
N LYS A 5 5.64 -24.70 -8.73
CA LYS A 5 7.01 -25.19 -8.79
C LYS A 5 7.60 -24.89 -10.16
N TYR A 6 8.89 -24.57 -10.19
CA TYR A 6 9.57 -24.11 -11.38
C TYR A 6 10.70 -25.05 -11.79
N PHE A 7 10.70 -25.40 -13.04
CA PHE A 7 11.82 -26.10 -13.67
C PHE A 7 12.93 -25.10 -14.01
N ILE A 8 14.17 -25.46 -13.71
CA ILE A 8 15.36 -24.68 -14.11
C ILE A 8 15.84 -25.30 -15.41
N TYR A 9 16.00 -24.51 -16.46
CA TYR A 9 16.41 -25.01 -17.77
C TYR A 9 17.50 -24.17 -18.45
N GLN A 10 18.18 -24.78 -19.42
CA GLN A 10 19.01 -24.16 -20.41
C GLN A 10 18.44 -24.49 -21.80
N ALA A 11 18.21 -23.47 -22.63
CA ALA A 11 17.85 -23.63 -24.02
C ALA A 11 19.02 -23.22 -24.94
N THR A 12 19.21 -23.97 -26.01
CA THR A 12 20.30 -23.76 -26.96
C THR A 12 19.82 -23.85 -28.39
N GLY A 13 20.45 -23.10 -29.31
CA GLY A 13 20.18 -23.08 -30.74
C GLY A 13 21.38 -22.60 -31.54
N PRO A 14 21.41 -22.88 -32.86
CA PRO A 14 22.56 -22.53 -33.71
C PRO A 14 22.75 -21.00 -33.74
N GLY A 15 23.94 -20.53 -33.39
CA GLY A 15 24.25 -19.10 -33.39
C GLY A 15 23.61 -18.28 -32.30
N LEU A 16 22.81 -18.89 -31.44
CA LEU A 16 22.12 -18.21 -30.33
C LEU A 16 22.93 -18.33 -29.04
N LYS A 17 22.81 -17.29 -28.18
CA LYS A 17 23.35 -17.37 -26.81
C LYS A 17 22.46 -18.32 -25.99
N PRO A 18 23.07 -19.20 -25.16
CA PRO A 18 22.33 -20.07 -24.27
C PRO A 18 21.40 -19.26 -23.38
N ARG A 19 20.11 -19.63 -23.34
CA ARG A 19 19.13 -19.01 -22.46
C ARG A 19 18.93 -19.88 -21.23
N ILE A 20 19.19 -19.32 -20.05
CA ILE A 20 18.99 -19.99 -18.76
C ILE A 20 17.86 -19.30 -18.04
N GLU A 21 16.79 -20.05 -17.77
CA GLU A 21 15.54 -19.54 -17.20
C GLU A 21 14.91 -20.55 -16.24
N MET A 22 13.82 -20.13 -15.62
CA MET A 22 12.91 -20.99 -14.87
C MET A 22 11.50 -20.92 -15.45
N SER A 23 10.81 -22.05 -15.49
CA SER A 23 9.47 -22.20 -16.04
C SER A 23 8.51 -22.83 -15.05
N SER A 24 7.32 -22.27 -14.93
CA SER A 24 6.18 -22.91 -14.24
C SER A 24 5.50 -23.94 -15.15
N ASN A 25 5.61 -23.78 -16.48
CA ASN A 25 5.05 -24.68 -17.48
C ASN A 25 5.97 -24.80 -18.69
N LEU A 26 6.74 -25.89 -18.76
CA LEU A 26 7.68 -26.15 -19.85
C LEU A 26 7.01 -26.20 -21.23
N ARG A 27 5.71 -26.49 -21.35
CA ARG A 27 5.00 -26.49 -22.65
C ARG A 27 4.98 -25.10 -23.26
N VAL A 28 4.69 -24.07 -22.45
CA VAL A 28 4.69 -22.66 -22.87
C VAL A 28 6.09 -22.25 -23.31
N ASP A 29 7.11 -22.60 -22.51
CA ASP A 29 8.50 -22.26 -22.84
C ASP A 29 8.96 -22.98 -24.10
N CYS A 30 8.64 -24.28 -24.27
CA CYS A 30 8.99 -25.03 -25.48
C CYS A 30 8.39 -24.41 -26.73
N ALA A 31 7.10 -24.02 -26.70
CA ALA A 31 6.46 -23.37 -27.83
C ALA A 31 7.11 -22.01 -28.16
N TRP A 32 7.36 -21.20 -27.14
CA TRP A 32 8.01 -19.90 -27.31
C TRP A 32 9.45 -20.03 -27.82
N LEU A 33 10.24 -20.95 -27.25
CA LEU A 33 11.64 -21.18 -27.63
C LEU A 33 11.76 -21.70 -29.07
N ALA A 34 10.87 -22.64 -29.47
CA ALA A 34 10.83 -23.16 -30.83
C ALA A 34 10.51 -22.06 -31.87
N ALA A 35 9.61 -21.14 -31.53
CA ALA A 35 9.29 -19.98 -32.38
C ALA A 35 10.44 -18.95 -32.47
N HIS A 36 11.47 -19.07 -31.61
CA HIS A 36 12.65 -18.19 -31.59
C HIS A 36 13.95 -18.94 -31.90
N ASP A 37 13.87 -20.01 -32.70
CA ASP A 37 15.01 -20.78 -33.24
C ASP A 37 15.88 -21.52 -32.21
N TYR A 38 15.37 -21.73 -31.00
CA TYR A 38 16.01 -22.65 -30.05
C TYR A 38 15.65 -24.09 -30.43
N LEU A 39 16.62 -24.97 -30.45
CA LEU A 39 16.43 -26.37 -30.89
C LEU A 39 16.44 -27.40 -29.75
N GLN A 40 17.04 -27.06 -28.63
CA GLN A 40 17.16 -27.98 -27.49
C GLN A 40 16.88 -27.28 -26.19
N LEU A 41 16.18 -27.97 -25.27
CA LEU A 41 15.93 -27.53 -23.90
C LEU A 41 16.35 -28.64 -22.94
N THR A 42 17.30 -28.34 -22.05
CA THR A 42 17.73 -29.21 -20.96
C THR A 42 17.22 -28.65 -19.65
N PHE A 43 16.43 -29.40 -18.91
CA PHE A 43 15.87 -28.95 -17.65
C PHE A 43 16.20 -29.89 -16.49
N PHE A 44 16.22 -29.31 -15.27
CA PHE A 44 16.50 -29.99 -14.03
C PHE A 44 15.22 -30.47 -13.36
N GLN A 45 15.23 -31.68 -12.84
CA GLN A 45 14.14 -32.28 -12.04
C GLN A 45 14.64 -32.64 -10.64
N PRO A 46 13.82 -32.54 -9.58
CA PRO A 46 12.44 -32.05 -9.59
C PRO A 46 12.32 -30.53 -9.68
N ALA A 47 11.14 -30.04 -10.06
CA ALA A 47 10.86 -28.61 -10.07
C ALA A 47 11.00 -28.01 -8.67
N GLN A 48 11.47 -26.77 -8.58
CA GLN A 48 11.84 -26.06 -7.36
C GLN A 48 10.83 -24.96 -7.02
N THR A 49 10.84 -24.49 -5.77
CA THR A 49 10.09 -23.26 -5.43
C THR A 49 10.69 -22.07 -6.16
N VAL A 50 9.90 -21.02 -6.36
CA VAL A 50 10.31 -19.82 -7.13
C VAL A 50 11.62 -19.23 -6.61
N TRP A 51 11.81 -19.15 -5.31
CA TRP A 51 13.02 -18.62 -4.69
C TRP A 51 14.27 -19.43 -5.04
N ILE A 52 14.21 -20.76 -4.91
CA ILE A 52 15.33 -21.65 -5.22
C ILE A 52 15.66 -21.58 -6.72
N ALA A 53 14.63 -21.60 -7.56
CA ALA A 53 14.79 -21.52 -9.00
C ALA A 53 15.41 -20.18 -9.44
N GLU A 54 14.92 -19.07 -8.89
CA GLU A 54 15.45 -17.71 -9.16
C GLU A 54 16.92 -17.59 -8.76
N MET A 55 17.27 -18.07 -7.58
CA MET A 55 18.66 -18.05 -7.10
C MET A 55 19.58 -18.87 -8.01
N ALA A 56 19.16 -20.09 -8.40
CA ALA A 56 19.92 -20.94 -9.29
C ALA A 56 20.09 -20.30 -10.67
N VAL A 57 19.04 -19.76 -11.26
CA VAL A 57 19.09 -19.06 -12.55
C VAL A 57 20.03 -17.86 -12.49
N ARG A 58 19.97 -17.05 -11.43
CA ARG A 58 20.88 -15.90 -11.24
C ARG A 58 22.33 -16.32 -11.24
N GLN A 59 22.70 -17.38 -10.52
CA GLN A 59 24.07 -17.90 -10.47
C GLN A 59 24.49 -18.54 -11.80
N LEU A 60 23.59 -19.29 -12.46
CA LEU A 60 23.89 -19.93 -13.75
C LEU A 60 24.09 -18.92 -14.87
N ARG A 61 23.40 -17.79 -14.88
CA ARG A 61 23.55 -16.72 -15.89
C ARG A 61 24.94 -16.05 -15.86
N THR A 62 25.71 -16.22 -14.79
CA THR A 62 27.09 -15.77 -14.74
C THR A 62 28.00 -16.62 -15.67
N VAL A 63 27.56 -17.80 -16.03
CA VAL A 63 28.24 -18.69 -16.98
C VAL A 63 27.82 -18.27 -18.40
N ARG A 64 28.73 -17.61 -19.11
CA ARG A 64 28.45 -17.02 -20.44
C ARG A 64 28.44 -18.02 -21.60
N GLN A 65 28.74 -19.30 -21.33
CA GLN A 65 28.89 -20.36 -22.35
C GLN A 65 27.81 -21.42 -22.19
N GLU A 66 27.49 -22.08 -23.31
CA GLU A 66 26.66 -23.27 -23.29
C GLU A 66 27.28 -24.36 -22.42
N LEU A 67 26.44 -24.96 -21.57
CA LEU A 67 26.84 -26.07 -20.72
C LEU A 67 26.34 -27.39 -21.30
N ALA A 68 27.21 -28.36 -21.49
CA ALA A 68 26.78 -29.72 -21.79
C ALA A 68 25.78 -30.20 -20.72
N PRO A 69 24.71 -30.97 -21.07
CA PRO A 69 23.62 -31.35 -20.15
C PRO A 69 24.08 -31.86 -18.79
N ARG A 70 25.10 -32.75 -18.77
CA ARG A 70 25.67 -33.26 -17.51
C ARG A 70 26.36 -32.21 -16.66
N ARG A 71 27.02 -31.22 -17.31
CA ARG A 71 27.68 -30.10 -16.60
C ARG A 71 26.68 -29.11 -16.05
N PHE A 72 25.64 -28.79 -16.81
CA PHE A 72 24.49 -28.01 -16.37
C PHE A 72 23.86 -28.64 -15.12
N PHE A 73 23.53 -29.92 -15.20
CA PHE A 73 22.96 -30.67 -14.08
C PHE A 73 23.84 -30.63 -12.82
N LYS A 74 25.14 -30.89 -12.94
CA LYS A 74 26.11 -30.88 -11.82
C LYS A 74 26.16 -29.50 -11.18
N LEU A 75 26.11 -28.43 -12.00
CA LEU A 75 26.17 -27.06 -11.51
C LEU A 75 24.90 -26.67 -10.78
N VAL A 76 23.71 -26.98 -11.36
CA VAL A 76 22.42 -26.79 -10.70
C VAL A 76 22.38 -27.52 -9.36
N LYS A 77 22.75 -28.82 -9.35
CA LYS A 77 22.79 -29.61 -8.12
C LYS A 77 23.74 -29.04 -7.06
N ARG A 78 24.89 -28.48 -7.45
CA ARG A 78 25.83 -27.83 -6.54
C ARG A 78 25.24 -26.55 -5.93
N ILE A 79 24.48 -25.78 -6.71
CA ILE A 79 23.84 -24.53 -6.27
C ILE A 79 22.70 -24.79 -5.30
N ILE A 80 21.81 -25.72 -5.64
CA ILE A 80 20.58 -25.96 -4.86
C ILE A 80 20.75 -27.04 -3.77
N GLY A 81 21.76 -27.91 -3.89
CA GLY A 81 21.98 -29.04 -2.98
C GLY A 81 22.10 -28.66 -1.50
N PRO A 82 22.79 -27.55 -1.12
CA PRO A 82 22.87 -27.13 0.27
C PRO A 82 21.55 -26.61 0.85
N ILE A 83 20.60 -26.21 0.00
CA ILE A 83 19.37 -25.51 0.39
C ILE A 83 18.19 -26.45 0.40
N GLY A 84 18.19 -27.50 -0.43
CA GLY A 84 17.11 -28.45 -0.56
C GLY A 84 17.54 -29.88 -0.27
N MET A 85 16.76 -30.63 0.52
CA MET A 85 16.93 -32.07 0.67
C MET A 85 16.54 -32.78 -0.63
N ILE A 86 17.33 -32.62 -1.71
CA ILE A 86 17.09 -33.29 -2.97
C ILE A 86 17.80 -34.63 -2.93
N LYS A 87 17.10 -35.66 -2.44
CA LYS A 87 17.62 -37.04 -2.42
C LYS A 87 17.75 -37.64 -3.82
N TYR A 88 16.82 -37.29 -4.72
CA TYR A 88 16.80 -37.78 -6.10
C TYR A 88 16.65 -36.59 -7.05
N CYS A 89 17.57 -36.41 -7.95
CA CYS A 89 17.52 -35.38 -8.99
C CYS A 89 17.99 -35.98 -10.33
N ASN A 90 17.40 -35.51 -11.40
CA ASN A 90 17.70 -35.92 -12.76
C ASN A 90 17.62 -34.70 -13.70
N PHE A 91 18.01 -34.89 -14.94
CA PHE A 91 17.80 -33.92 -16.01
C PHE A 91 17.18 -34.62 -17.23
N GLN A 92 16.45 -33.85 -18.01
CA GLN A 92 15.94 -34.26 -19.31
C GLN A 92 16.33 -33.25 -20.36
N THR A 93 16.55 -33.71 -21.58
CA THR A 93 16.79 -32.87 -22.75
C THR A 93 15.69 -33.14 -23.76
N LEU A 94 15.02 -32.09 -24.20
CA LEU A 94 13.99 -32.12 -25.23
C LEU A 94 14.53 -31.46 -26.49
N THR A 95 14.22 -32.04 -27.64
CA THR A 95 14.41 -31.39 -28.94
C THR A 95 13.13 -30.57 -29.20
N LEU A 96 13.30 -29.31 -29.53
CA LEU A 96 12.21 -28.40 -29.81
C LEU A 96 11.89 -28.46 -31.30
N THR A 97 10.65 -28.68 -31.63
CA THR A 97 10.13 -28.62 -33.01
C THR A 97 9.13 -27.48 -33.09
N ALA A 98 9.23 -26.66 -34.13
CA ALA A 98 8.26 -25.63 -34.44
C ALA A 98 6.93 -26.27 -34.88
N THR A 99 6.14 -26.76 -33.95
CA THR A 99 4.72 -27.05 -34.19
C THR A 99 3.98 -25.74 -34.03
N GLY A 100 3.12 -25.40 -35.00
CA GLY A 100 2.43 -24.10 -35.11
C GLY A 100 1.99 -23.51 -33.77
N SER A 101 2.18 -22.23 -33.59
CA SER A 101 2.08 -21.52 -32.31
C SER A 101 0.74 -21.73 -31.63
N GLU A 102 0.73 -22.59 -30.61
CA GLU A 102 -0.34 -22.62 -29.59
C GLU A 102 -0.24 -21.42 -28.62
N LEU A 103 0.59 -20.41 -28.94
CA LEU A 103 0.71 -19.19 -28.14
C LEU A 103 -0.52 -18.33 -28.42
N GLU A 104 -1.39 -18.24 -27.46
CA GLU A 104 -2.52 -17.32 -27.51
C GLU A 104 -2.01 -15.89 -27.59
N THR A 105 -2.65 -15.09 -28.44
CA THR A 105 -2.45 -13.64 -28.46
C THR A 105 -3.08 -13.10 -27.17
N LEU A 106 -2.28 -12.80 -26.16
CA LEU A 106 -2.76 -12.35 -24.85
C LEU A 106 -3.30 -10.91 -24.86
N GLY A 107 -3.49 -10.34 -26.06
CA GLY A 107 -4.16 -9.06 -26.25
C GLY A 107 -3.69 -7.96 -25.27
N ASP A 108 -4.65 -7.39 -24.55
CA ASP A 108 -4.38 -6.31 -23.60
C ASP A 108 -4.00 -6.80 -22.19
N LEU A 109 -3.73 -8.10 -21.98
CA LEU A 109 -3.42 -8.64 -20.66
C LEU A 109 -2.16 -7.99 -20.05
N GLU A 110 -1.17 -7.67 -20.86
CA GLU A 110 0.03 -6.95 -20.43
C GLU A 110 -0.33 -5.64 -19.73
N GLN A 111 -1.30 -4.89 -20.25
CA GLN A 111 -1.72 -3.61 -19.70
C GLN A 111 -2.22 -3.72 -18.26
N GLN A 112 -2.75 -4.90 -17.86
CA GLN A 112 -3.20 -5.14 -16.49
C GLN A 112 -2.05 -5.14 -15.48
N PHE A 113 -0.82 -5.36 -15.94
CA PHE A 113 0.39 -5.32 -15.10
C PHE A 113 1.06 -3.94 -15.05
N TRP A 114 0.73 -3.03 -15.95
CA TRP A 114 1.37 -1.72 -16.02
C TRP A 114 1.30 -0.95 -14.69
N GLY A 115 2.46 -0.66 -14.13
CA GLY A 115 2.59 0.07 -12.87
C GLY A 115 2.13 -0.71 -11.63
N ARG A 116 2.02 -2.04 -11.71
CA ARG A 116 1.45 -2.87 -10.64
C ARG A 116 2.37 -3.99 -10.20
N ALA A 117 2.11 -4.49 -8.99
CA ALA A 117 2.77 -5.67 -8.44
C ALA A 117 1.71 -6.61 -7.84
N PHE A 118 1.73 -7.88 -8.27
CA PHE A 118 0.78 -8.91 -7.86
C PHE A 118 1.48 -10.14 -7.31
N LEU A 119 0.96 -10.70 -6.24
CA LEU A 119 1.28 -12.09 -5.87
C LEU A 119 0.58 -13.05 -6.84
N GLY A 120 1.16 -14.22 -7.07
CA GLY A 120 0.53 -15.26 -7.90
C GLY A 120 -0.88 -15.62 -7.45
N SER A 121 -1.15 -15.57 -6.14
CA SER A 121 -2.49 -15.78 -5.59
C SER A 121 -3.53 -14.70 -5.96
N GLU A 122 -3.10 -13.53 -6.43
CA GLU A 122 -3.97 -12.41 -6.84
C GLU A 122 -4.31 -12.46 -8.35
N LEU A 123 -3.62 -13.30 -9.15
CA LEU A 123 -3.83 -13.40 -10.59
C LEU A 123 -5.26 -13.82 -11.02
N PRO A 124 -5.90 -14.79 -10.34
CA PRO A 124 -7.27 -15.15 -10.70
C PRO A 124 -8.26 -13.98 -10.59
N ASP A 125 -8.09 -13.12 -9.58
CA ASP A 125 -8.93 -11.94 -9.39
C ASP A 125 -8.61 -10.87 -10.45
N LEU A 126 -7.33 -10.70 -10.80
CA LEU A 126 -6.90 -9.82 -11.86
C LEU A 126 -7.55 -10.21 -13.19
N PHE A 127 -7.48 -11.48 -13.58
CA PHE A 127 -8.06 -11.95 -14.85
C PHE A 127 -9.58 -11.79 -14.88
N ARG A 128 -10.28 -12.13 -13.79
CA ARG A 128 -11.73 -11.93 -13.69
C ARG A 128 -12.12 -10.46 -13.82
N SER A 129 -11.42 -9.57 -13.13
CA SER A 129 -11.70 -8.13 -13.17
C SER A 129 -11.43 -7.51 -14.55
N ALA A 130 -10.53 -8.09 -15.31
CA ALA A 130 -10.20 -7.69 -16.67
C ALA A 130 -11.11 -8.32 -17.75
N GLY A 131 -12.08 -9.15 -17.35
CA GLY A 131 -13.01 -9.80 -18.27
C GLY A 131 -12.46 -11.06 -18.95
N TYR A 132 -11.31 -11.56 -18.51
CA TYR A 132 -10.76 -12.80 -19.05
C TYR A 132 -11.35 -14.03 -18.34
N ALA A 133 -11.60 -15.09 -19.10
CA ALA A 133 -11.87 -16.40 -18.51
C ALA A 133 -10.61 -16.82 -17.75
N VAL A 134 -10.77 -17.18 -16.45
CA VAL A 134 -9.61 -17.60 -15.65
C VAL A 134 -9.13 -18.94 -16.19
N PRO A 135 -7.89 -19.04 -16.71
CA PRO A 135 -7.36 -20.30 -17.21
C PRO A 135 -7.17 -21.29 -16.07
N TRP A 136 -7.07 -22.58 -16.40
CA TRP A 136 -6.78 -23.65 -15.44
C TRP A 136 -5.56 -23.32 -14.58
N ASN A 137 -4.53 -22.73 -15.20
CA ASN A 137 -3.33 -22.26 -14.54
C ASN A 137 -3.05 -20.82 -14.98
N PRO A 138 -3.38 -19.82 -14.16
CA PRO A 138 -3.08 -18.40 -14.45
C PRO A 138 -1.58 -18.12 -14.69
N GLU A 139 -0.71 -18.99 -14.19
CA GLU A 139 0.74 -18.90 -14.37
C GLU A 139 1.17 -19.11 -15.83
N ASP A 140 0.38 -19.81 -16.64
CA ASP A 140 0.74 -20.08 -18.05
C ASP A 140 0.76 -18.78 -18.86
N TRP A 141 -0.21 -17.92 -18.68
CA TRP A 141 -0.27 -16.62 -19.36
C TRP A 141 0.81 -15.66 -18.85
N THR A 142 1.04 -15.64 -17.54
CA THR A 142 2.13 -14.84 -16.99
C THR A 142 3.49 -15.36 -17.38
N GLN A 143 3.65 -16.67 -17.57
CA GLN A 143 4.90 -17.27 -18.06
C GLN A 143 5.27 -16.75 -19.46
N GLN A 144 4.30 -16.66 -20.36
CA GLN A 144 4.54 -16.10 -21.70
C GLN A 144 4.99 -14.62 -21.60
N LEU A 145 4.30 -13.79 -20.83
CA LEU A 145 4.68 -12.38 -20.63
C LEU A 145 6.08 -12.24 -19.99
N VAL A 146 6.47 -13.16 -19.11
CA VAL A 146 7.82 -13.21 -18.54
C VAL A 146 8.86 -13.56 -19.60
N LEU A 147 8.59 -14.52 -20.49
CA LEU A 147 9.49 -14.92 -21.59
C LEU A 147 9.70 -13.77 -22.58
N GLU A 148 8.65 -13.00 -22.84
CA GLU A 148 8.67 -11.81 -23.70
C GLU A 148 9.30 -10.59 -23.00
N ALA A 149 9.75 -10.74 -21.77
CA ALA A 149 10.29 -9.66 -20.92
C ALA A 149 9.32 -8.49 -20.68
N LYS A 150 8.01 -8.72 -20.86
CA LYS A 150 6.95 -7.74 -20.62
C LYS A 150 6.67 -7.54 -19.15
N ILE A 151 6.78 -8.60 -18.34
CA ILE A 151 6.66 -8.53 -16.89
C ILE A 151 7.85 -9.21 -16.21
N THR A 152 8.16 -8.79 -15.01
CA THR A 152 9.18 -9.43 -14.17
C THR A 152 8.53 -10.33 -13.14
N ARG A 153 9.08 -11.55 -12.97
CA ARG A 153 8.70 -12.48 -11.91
C ARG A 153 9.85 -12.67 -10.95
N THR A 154 9.56 -12.68 -9.65
CA THR A 154 10.52 -12.94 -8.58
C THR A 154 9.86 -13.66 -7.41
N ALA A 155 10.63 -14.19 -6.46
CA ALA A 155 10.07 -14.61 -5.17
C ALA A 155 9.61 -13.40 -4.36
N ALA A 156 8.45 -13.48 -3.71
CA ALA A 156 7.94 -12.38 -2.90
C ALA A 156 8.79 -12.11 -1.65
N VAL A 157 9.44 -13.16 -1.10
CA VAL A 157 10.44 -13.05 -0.04
C VAL A 157 11.69 -13.81 -0.45
N SER A 158 12.85 -13.19 -0.33
CA SER A 158 14.14 -13.80 -0.67
C SER A 158 15.26 -13.18 0.16
N TYR A 159 16.46 -13.69 0.03
CA TYR A 159 17.63 -13.05 0.60
C TYR A 159 18.14 -11.93 -0.34
N ASN A 160 18.51 -10.79 0.23
CA ASN A 160 19.15 -9.68 -0.47
C ASN A 160 20.65 -9.99 -0.75
N ASN A 161 21.37 -9.04 -1.33
CA ASN A 161 22.77 -9.21 -1.68
C ASN A 161 23.70 -9.36 -0.45
N TRP A 162 23.25 -8.98 0.74
CA TRP A 162 23.98 -9.13 2.02
C TRP A 162 23.57 -10.39 2.78
N GLY A 163 22.77 -11.28 2.18
CA GLY A 163 22.31 -12.51 2.82
C GLY A 163 21.23 -12.31 3.87
N MET A 164 20.62 -11.12 3.94
CA MET A 164 19.50 -10.87 4.86
C MET A 164 18.14 -11.11 4.18
N PRO A 165 17.17 -11.67 4.88
CA PRO A 165 15.84 -11.86 4.33
C PRO A 165 15.18 -10.49 4.04
N GLU A 166 14.54 -10.38 2.87
CA GLU A 166 13.85 -9.19 2.41
C GLU A 166 12.54 -9.55 1.73
N CYS A 167 11.47 -8.83 2.08
CA CYS A 167 10.20 -8.93 1.38
C CYS A 167 10.17 -7.94 0.21
N ARG A 168 10.23 -8.44 -1.01
CA ARG A 168 10.20 -7.63 -2.23
C ARG A 168 8.86 -6.95 -2.49
N ARG A 169 7.80 -7.38 -1.78
CA ARG A 169 6.48 -6.74 -1.89
C ARG A 169 6.39 -5.47 -1.04
N CYS A 170 6.86 -5.50 0.19
CA CYS A 170 6.71 -4.39 1.15
C CYS A 170 8.02 -3.77 1.61
N GLY A 171 9.17 -4.26 1.13
CA GLY A 171 10.49 -3.73 1.49
C GLY A 171 10.97 -4.08 2.90
N ALA A 172 10.18 -4.85 3.66
CA ALA A 172 10.55 -5.19 5.04
C ALA A 172 11.76 -6.12 5.08
N THR A 173 12.72 -5.81 5.94
CA THR A 173 13.84 -6.66 6.34
C THR A 173 13.66 -7.25 7.74
N HIS A 174 12.65 -6.76 8.47
CA HIS A 174 12.25 -7.23 9.80
C HIS A 174 10.86 -7.87 9.73
N GLY A 175 10.54 -8.71 10.72
CA GLY A 175 9.26 -9.43 10.72
C GLY A 175 9.18 -10.51 9.65
N ILE A 176 10.31 -11.01 9.16
CA ILE A 176 10.40 -12.18 8.29
C ILE A 176 10.86 -13.36 9.14
N TYR A 177 10.11 -14.44 9.08
CA TYR A 177 10.38 -15.63 9.85
C TYR A 177 10.28 -16.89 8.98
N GLU A 178 10.98 -17.93 9.39
CA GLU A 178 10.89 -19.25 8.78
C GLU A 178 9.74 -20.05 9.41
N ALA A 179 8.96 -20.69 8.59
CA ALA A 179 7.86 -21.56 9.04
C ALA A 179 7.67 -22.74 8.11
N ASP A 180 7.06 -23.80 8.64
CA ASP A 180 6.58 -24.90 7.84
C ASP A 180 5.48 -24.40 6.89
N CYS A 181 5.63 -24.68 5.62
CA CYS A 181 4.74 -24.18 4.60
C CYS A 181 3.88 -25.31 4.02
N LEU A 182 2.58 -25.25 4.27
CA LEU A 182 1.62 -26.20 3.74
C LEU A 182 1.47 -26.10 2.21
N PHE A 183 1.88 -24.98 1.60
CA PHE A 183 1.76 -24.76 0.16
C PHE A 183 2.92 -25.38 -0.64
N CYS A 184 4.15 -25.26 -0.17
CA CYS A 184 5.32 -25.80 -0.87
C CYS A 184 5.92 -27.05 -0.21
N GLY A 185 5.48 -27.40 0.99
CA GLY A 185 5.99 -28.53 1.76
C GLY A 185 7.38 -28.31 2.37
N ALA A 186 7.95 -27.10 2.26
CA ALA A 186 9.25 -26.79 2.85
C ALA A 186 9.11 -26.47 4.34
N ARG A 187 10.09 -26.94 5.15
CA ARG A 187 10.16 -26.63 6.61
C ARG A 187 10.64 -25.20 6.89
N HIS A 188 11.38 -24.61 5.98
CA HIS A 188 12.03 -23.29 6.15
C HIS A 188 11.56 -22.32 5.05
N CYS A 189 10.25 -22.10 4.96
CA CYS A 189 9.69 -21.12 4.03
C CYS A 189 9.67 -19.74 4.69
N LEU A 190 10.41 -18.78 4.12
CA LEU A 190 10.40 -17.41 4.61
C LEU A 190 9.02 -16.79 4.41
N THR A 191 8.48 -16.20 5.46
CA THR A 191 7.14 -15.58 5.47
C THR A 191 7.24 -14.17 6.07
N CYS A 192 6.65 -13.19 5.37
CA CYS A 192 6.59 -11.82 5.83
C CYS A 192 5.34 -11.58 6.69
N SER A 193 5.51 -11.20 7.97
CA SER A 193 4.40 -10.88 8.88
C SER A 193 3.68 -9.57 8.47
N ASN A 194 4.40 -8.60 7.93
CA ASN A 194 3.85 -7.29 7.55
C ASN A 194 2.85 -7.37 6.39
N CYS A 195 2.97 -8.42 5.54
CA CYS A 195 2.08 -8.61 4.40
C CYS A 195 0.84 -9.48 4.68
N GLN A 196 0.67 -10.01 5.89
CA GLN A 196 -0.40 -11.00 6.18
C GLN A 196 -1.81 -10.50 5.85
N THR A 197 -2.10 -9.23 6.12
CA THR A 197 -3.42 -8.61 5.86
C THR A 197 -3.66 -8.24 4.39
N LEU A 198 -2.59 -8.16 3.59
CA LEU A 198 -2.63 -7.71 2.19
C LEU A 198 -2.35 -8.84 1.18
N GLY A 199 -2.26 -10.08 1.66
CA GLY A 199 -1.88 -11.27 0.91
C GLY A 199 -0.54 -11.82 1.40
N ARG A 200 -0.47 -13.13 1.53
CA ARG A 200 0.65 -13.83 2.15
C ARG A 200 1.89 -13.82 1.24
N ALA A 201 2.85 -12.95 1.52
CA ALA A 201 4.15 -12.94 0.86
C ALA A 201 5.09 -13.96 1.50
N THR A 202 5.55 -14.93 0.69
CA THR A 202 6.45 -16.01 1.13
C THR A 202 7.55 -16.25 0.09
N SER A 203 8.58 -17.00 0.45
CA SER A 203 9.64 -17.37 -0.50
C SER A 203 9.17 -18.33 -1.59
N CYS A 204 8.04 -19.00 -1.43
CA CYS A 204 7.44 -19.84 -2.46
C CYS A 204 6.34 -19.14 -3.26
N ALA A 205 5.94 -17.93 -2.89
CA ALA A 205 4.96 -17.15 -3.61
C ALA A 205 5.65 -16.31 -4.71
N PRO A 206 5.26 -16.44 -5.98
CA PRO A 206 5.76 -15.57 -7.02
C PRO A 206 5.16 -14.17 -6.88
N LEU A 207 5.98 -13.14 -7.12
CA LEU A 207 5.60 -11.74 -7.25
C LEU A 207 5.85 -11.32 -8.69
N TYR A 208 4.81 -10.86 -9.37
CA TYR A 208 4.84 -10.33 -10.73
C TYR A 208 4.72 -8.82 -10.68
N TYR A 209 5.55 -8.10 -11.44
CA TYR A 209 5.49 -6.65 -11.49
C TYR A 209 6.00 -6.10 -12.80
N GLN A 210 5.54 -4.90 -13.13
CA GLN A 210 5.98 -4.11 -14.26
C GLN A 210 5.86 -2.62 -13.94
N SER A 211 6.84 -1.82 -14.36
CA SER A 211 6.74 -0.36 -14.31
C SER A 211 5.68 0.13 -15.29
N TYR A 212 5.06 1.26 -14.96
CA TYR A 212 4.14 1.88 -15.91
C TYR A 212 4.92 2.46 -17.09
N PRO A 213 4.50 2.20 -18.34
CA PRO A 213 5.19 2.75 -19.51
C PRO A 213 5.25 4.28 -19.47
N GLU A 214 6.38 4.85 -19.88
CA GLU A 214 6.52 6.29 -20.01
C GLU A 214 5.70 6.83 -21.19
N HIS A 215 5.22 8.07 -21.08
CA HIS A 215 4.49 8.77 -22.15
C HIS A 215 3.23 8.04 -22.69
N SER A 216 2.54 7.31 -21.82
CA SER A 216 1.36 6.51 -22.21
C SER A 216 0.12 7.36 -22.49
N PHE A 217 0.11 8.63 -22.09
CA PHE A 217 -1.04 9.51 -22.28
C PHE A 217 -0.67 10.75 -23.08
N VAL A 218 -1.63 11.17 -23.92
CA VAL A 218 -1.51 12.42 -24.67
C VAL A 218 -1.63 13.60 -23.72
N LYS A 219 -0.78 14.62 -23.90
CA LYS A 219 -0.85 15.88 -23.16
C LYS A 219 -2.15 16.59 -23.53
N GLN A 220 -2.96 16.87 -22.55
CA GLN A 220 -4.22 17.59 -22.70
C GLN A 220 -4.41 18.54 -21.52
N PRO A 221 -4.82 19.80 -21.75
CA PRO A 221 -5.07 20.75 -20.67
C PRO A 221 -6.09 20.19 -19.68
N VAL A 222 -5.70 20.12 -18.41
CA VAL A 222 -6.57 19.76 -17.30
C VAL A 222 -6.59 20.95 -16.35
N GLN A 223 -7.75 21.52 -16.12
CA GLN A 223 -7.94 22.61 -15.16
C GLN A 223 -8.86 22.16 -14.05
N PRO A 224 -8.48 22.34 -12.78
CA PRO A 224 -9.35 21.99 -11.67
C PRO A 224 -10.49 23.01 -11.56
N ARG A 225 -11.69 22.55 -11.27
CA ARG A 225 -12.77 23.44 -10.84
C ARG A 225 -12.57 23.77 -9.37
N LEU A 226 -12.36 25.03 -9.07
CA LEU A 226 -12.23 25.55 -7.71
C LEU A 226 -13.34 26.57 -7.50
N ASP A 227 -14.40 26.16 -6.85
CA ASP A 227 -15.52 27.06 -6.50
C ASP A 227 -15.23 27.91 -5.25
N LEU A 228 -13.97 27.96 -4.84
CA LEU A 228 -13.51 28.61 -3.63
C LEU A 228 -12.46 29.69 -3.94
N THR A 229 -12.59 30.84 -3.30
CA THR A 229 -11.53 31.87 -3.32
C THR A 229 -10.43 31.46 -2.34
N LEU A 230 -9.24 31.19 -2.86
CA LEU A 230 -8.10 30.82 -2.03
C LEU A 230 -7.64 31.99 -1.17
N THR A 231 -7.26 31.71 0.05
CA THR A 231 -6.60 32.70 0.91
C THR A 231 -5.18 32.97 0.40
N PRO A 232 -4.56 34.14 0.75
CA PRO A 232 -3.19 34.42 0.32
C PRO A 232 -2.15 33.35 0.74
N ALA A 233 -2.38 32.68 1.87
CA ALA A 233 -1.51 31.59 2.32
C ALA A 233 -1.67 30.32 1.44
N GLN A 234 -2.88 29.99 1.05
CA GLN A 234 -3.16 28.88 0.14
C GLN A 234 -2.63 29.17 -1.27
N GLN A 235 -2.77 30.42 -1.74
CA GLN A 235 -2.24 30.82 -3.05
C GLN A 235 -0.71 30.70 -3.08
N ARG A 236 0.00 31.22 -2.07
CA ARG A 236 1.46 31.01 -1.95
C ARG A 236 1.84 29.53 -1.91
N ALA A 237 1.02 28.69 -1.26
CA ALA A 237 1.29 27.26 -1.23
C ALA A 237 1.10 26.59 -2.59
N MET A 238 0.10 27.00 -3.39
CA MET A 238 -0.06 26.53 -4.77
C MET A 238 1.11 26.95 -5.65
N GLU A 239 1.53 28.21 -5.57
CA GLU A 239 2.68 28.73 -6.31
C GLU A 239 3.98 27.99 -5.95
N ALA A 240 4.19 27.69 -4.65
CA ALA A 240 5.33 26.92 -4.19
C ALA A 240 5.32 25.48 -4.69
N LEU A 241 4.15 24.85 -4.76
CA LEU A 241 3.97 23.51 -5.33
C LEU A 241 4.19 23.49 -6.85
N ASP A 242 3.77 24.56 -7.55
CA ASP A 242 4.03 24.68 -8.97
C ASP A 242 5.54 24.83 -9.25
N ALA A 243 6.23 25.71 -8.53
CA ALA A 243 7.69 25.87 -8.61
C ALA A 243 8.44 24.57 -8.23
N PHE A 244 7.91 23.79 -7.31
CA PHE A 244 8.48 22.48 -6.95
C PHE A 244 8.53 21.52 -8.13
N CYS A 245 7.56 21.56 -9.05
CA CYS A 245 7.59 20.72 -10.26
C CYS A 245 8.86 20.91 -11.09
N ASP A 246 9.43 22.09 -11.11
CA ASP A 246 10.63 22.44 -11.91
C ASP A 246 11.92 22.37 -11.09
N SER A 247 11.83 22.14 -9.79
CA SER A 247 12.97 22.21 -8.86
C SER A 247 13.93 21.02 -8.93
N GLY A 248 13.54 19.92 -9.59
CA GLY A 248 14.29 18.65 -9.58
C GLY A 248 14.32 17.94 -8.20
N ARG A 249 13.66 18.47 -7.19
CA ARG A 249 13.60 17.88 -5.86
C ARG A 249 12.62 16.69 -5.84
N PRO A 250 12.91 15.60 -5.10
CA PRO A 250 12.05 14.40 -5.07
C PRO A 250 10.85 14.54 -4.15
N ALA A 251 10.89 15.44 -3.16
CA ALA A 251 9.83 15.58 -2.16
C ALA A 251 9.62 17.04 -1.74
N PHE A 252 8.37 17.36 -1.35
CA PHE A 252 7.95 18.66 -0.84
C PHE A 252 6.95 18.48 0.31
N LEU A 253 7.00 19.34 1.31
CA LEU A 253 6.10 19.33 2.46
C LEU A 253 5.14 20.52 2.44
N VAL A 254 3.84 20.25 2.53
CA VAL A 254 2.81 21.23 2.86
C VAL A 254 2.47 21.09 4.34
N TRP A 255 3.00 22.00 5.15
CA TRP A 255 2.73 22.02 6.58
C TRP A 255 1.56 22.97 6.86
N ALA A 256 0.38 22.41 7.07
CA ALA A 256 -0.83 23.18 7.21
C ALA A 256 -1.68 22.73 8.39
N VAL A 257 -2.25 23.68 9.11
CA VAL A 257 -3.18 23.38 10.21
C VAL A 257 -4.38 22.57 9.74
N CYS A 258 -5.05 21.87 10.66
CA CYS A 258 -6.31 21.19 10.36
C CYS A 258 -7.36 22.22 9.88
N GLY A 259 -8.06 21.91 8.75
CA GLY A 259 -8.98 22.86 8.14
C GLY A 259 -8.32 24.00 7.34
N GLY A 260 -7.00 23.93 7.09
CA GLY A 260 -6.27 24.90 6.28
C GLY A 260 -6.49 24.79 4.77
N GLY A 261 -7.28 23.82 4.28
CA GLY A 261 -7.54 23.62 2.84
C GLY A 261 -6.38 22.97 2.11
N LYS A 262 -5.69 22.01 2.74
CA LYS A 262 -4.56 21.26 2.15
C LYS A 262 -4.91 20.60 0.83
N THR A 263 -6.09 20.01 0.76
CA THR A 263 -6.55 19.25 -0.41
C THR A 263 -6.69 20.15 -1.62
N GLU A 264 -7.35 21.30 -1.49
CA GLU A 264 -7.57 22.26 -2.57
C GLU A 264 -6.25 22.84 -3.09
N VAL A 265 -5.29 23.09 -2.20
CA VAL A 265 -3.94 23.56 -2.58
C VAL A 265 -3.21 22.55 -3.46
N SER A 266 -3.46 21.25 -3.28
CA SER A 266 -2.84 20.21 -4.11
C SER A 266 -3.43 20.11 -5.52
N PHE A 267 -4.59 20.70 -5.79
CA PHE A 267 -5.26 20.54 -7.10
C PHE A 267 -4.46 21.18 -8.25
N GLY A 268 -3.73 22.25 -7.98
CA GLY A 268 -2.87 22.89 -8.99
C GLY A 268 -1.77 21.95 -9.50
N ILE A 269 -1.01 21.34 -8.60
CA ILE A 269 0.06 20.40 -8.99
C ILE A 269 -0.51 19.10 -9.61
N ILE A 270 -1.67 18.62 -9.14
CA ILE A 270 -2.36 17.48 -9.75
C ILE A 270 -2.74 17.80 -11.21
N ALA A 271 -3.36 18.97 -11.44
CA ALA A 271 -3.76 19.42 -12.77
C ALA A 271 -2.56 19.55 -13.72
N ARG A 272 -1.46 20.09 -13.25
CA ARG A 272 -0.22 20.23 -14.02
C ARG A 272 0.31 18.87 -14.47
N VAL A 273 0.47 17.92 -13.54
CA VAL A 273 0.96 16.58 -13.87
C VAL A 273 0.01 15.86 -14.84
N LEU A 274 -1.30 15.96 -14.63
CA LEU A 274 -2.29 15.39 -15.54
C LEU A 274 -2.24 16.06 -16.94
N THR A 275 -2.03 17.37 -17.02
CA THR A 275 -1.86 18.10 -18.29
C THR A 275 -0.64 17.60 -19.07
N GLU A 276 0.45 17.30 -18.37
CA GLU A 276 1.69 16.76 -18.96
C GLU A 276 1.56 15.28 -19.40
N GLY A 277 0.41 14.65 -19.22
CA GLY A 277 0.18 13.24 -19.54
C GLY A 277 0.64 12.29 -18.42
N GLY A 278 0.94 12.81 -17.24
CA GLY A 278 1.35 12.02 -16.08
C GLY A 278 0.19 11.35 -15.34
N ARG A 279 0.55 10.57 -14.33
CA ARG A 279 -0.35 9.85 -13.44
C ARG A 279 -0.16 10.29 -12.00
N VAL A 280 -1.25 10.40 -11.27
CA VAL A 280 -1.27 10.88 -9.89
C VAL A 280 -1.91 9.87 -8.97
N LEU A 281 -1.25 9.59 -7.85
CA LEU A 281 -1.82 8.87 -6.71
C LEU A 281 -2.08 9.87 -5.58
N PHE A 282 -3.33 9.98 -5.14
CA PHE A 282 -3.70 10.62 -3.90
C PHE A 282 -3.82 9.53 -2.82
N ALA A 283 -2.86 9.50 -1.91
CA ALA A 283 -2.74 8.45 -0.89
C ALA A 283 -3.14 8.98 0.49
N ILE A 284 -3.97 8.23 1.20
CA ILE A 284 -4.45 8.58 2.54
C ILE A 284 -4.37 7.37 3.47
N PRO A 285 -4.01 7.53 4.74
CA PRO A 285 -3.93 6.40 5.67
C PRO A 285 -5.26 5.74 6.00
N ARG A 286 -6.36 6.47 6.02
CA ARG A 286 -7.67 6.02 6.54
C ARG A 286 -8.74 5.95 5.45
N LYS A 287 -9.50 4.86 5.43
CA LYS A 287 -10.55 4.63 4.43
C LYS A 287 -11.74 5.58 4.56
N GLU A 288 -12.05 6.01 5.76
CA GLU A 288 -13.16 6.93 6.04
C GLU A 288 -12.94 8.27 5.32
N VAL A 289 -11.70 8.77 5.32
CA VAL A 289 -11.32 10.02 4.65
C VAL A 289 -11.33 9.86 3.13
N VAL A 290 -11.03 8.65 2.61
CA VAL A 290 -11.15 8.37 1.17
C VAL A 290 -12.58 8.65 0.68
N ASN A 291 -13.58 8.16 1.40
CA ASN A 291 -14.99 8.36 1.02
C ASN A 291 -15.40 9.84 1.01
N ASP A 292 -14.87 10.65 1.93
CA ASP A 292 -15.13 12.09 1.99
C ASP A 292 -14.44 12.87 0.85
N LEU A 293 -13.35 12.33 0.30
CA LEU A 293 -12.58 12.96 -0.77
C LEU A 293 -13.06 12.61 -2.18
N VAL A 294 -13.74 11.48 -2.36
CA VAL A 294 -14.25 11.08 -3.68
C VAL A 294 -15.06 12.20 -4.33
N PRO A 295 -16.13 12.76 -3.72
CA PRO A 295 -16.91 13.82 -4.35
C PRO A 295 -16.05 15.07 -4.63
N ARG A 296 -15.17 15.46 -3.70
CA ARG A 296 -14.32 16.65 -3.86
C ARG A 296 -13.36 16.54 -5.05
N LEU A 297 -12.75 15.37 -5.27
CA LEU A 297 -11.86 15.14 -6.41
C LEU A 297 -12.66 14.98 -7.72
N GLN A 298 -13.84 14.37 -7.69
CA GLN A 298 -14.70 14.27 -8.87
C GLN A 298 -15.21 15.64 -9.32
N ASP A 299 -15.62 16.49 -8.39
CA ASP A 299 -16.07 17.85 -8.67
C ASP A 299 -14.92 18.72 -9.18
N ALA A 300 -13.71 18.56 -8.60
CA ALA A 300 -12.53 19.29 -9.04
C ALA A 300 -12.02 18.85 -10.42
N PHE A 301 -12.13 17.58 -10.76
CA PHE A 301 -11.60 17.00 -12.02
C PHE A 301 -12.67 16.22 -12.80
N PRO A 302 -13.78 16.84 -13.24
CA PRO A 302 -14.92 16.13 -13.83
C PRO A 302 -14.58 15.46 -15.17
N MET A 303 -13.53 15.90 -15.87
CA MET A 303 -13.08 15.33 -17.14
C MET A 303 -12.03 14.23 -16.99
N VAL A 304 -11.62 13.91 -15.77
CA VAL A 304 -10.61 12.90 -15.47
C VAL A 304 -11.27 11.75 -14.70
N GLU A 305 -11.15 10.54 -15.23
CA GLU A 305 -11.65 9.35 -14.54
C GLU A 305 -10.90 9.18 -13.20
N LEU A 306 -11.64 9.25 -12.09
CA LEU A 306 -11.13 9.00 -10.76
C LEU A 306 -11.28 7.51 -10.42
N ALA A 307 -10.17 6.81 -10.29
CA ALA A 307 -10.16 5.46 -9.73
C ALA A 307 -10.05 5.50 -8.21
N VAL A 308 -10.83 4.67 -7.53
CA VAL A 308 -10.84 4.58 -6.06
C VAL A 308 -10.43 3.18 -5.62
N LEU A 309 -9.43 3.11 -4.74
CA LEU A 309 -8.96 1.87 -4.11
C LEU A 309 -8.99 2.01 -2.59
N SER A 310 -10.05 1.52 -2.00
CA SER A 310 -10.21 1.32 -0.56
C SER A 310 -10.36 -0.18 -0.26
N GLY A 311 -10.50 -0.59 1.00
CA GLY A 311 -10.70 -2.02 1.33
C GLY A 311 -11.95 -2.64 0.71
N GLU A 312 -12.92 -1.85 0.29
CA GLU A 312 -14.23 -2.29 -0.22
C GLU A 312 -14.47 -1.89 -1.68
N THR A 313 -13.83 -0.83 -2.17
CA THR A 313 -14.03 -0.29 -3.52
C THR A 313 -12.79 -0.46 -4.37
N HIS A 314 -12.95 -1.05 -5.56
CA HIS A 314 -11.88 -1.27 -6.52
C HIS A 314 -12.37 -0.90 -7.93
N SER A 315 -12.26 0.40 -8.30
CA SER A 315 -12.61 0.89 -9.65
C SER A 315 -11.40 1.15 -10.54
N TYR A 316 -10.24 0.62 -10.16
CA TYR A 316 -8.99 0.86 -10.90
C TYR A 316 -8.93 0.12 -12.23
N THR A 317 -8.56 0.84 -13.28
CA THR A 317 -8.14 0.29 -14.57
C THR A 317 -6.69 0.68 -14.87
N ALA A 318 -6.06 0.00 -15.83
CA ALA A 318 -4.70 0.34 -16.27
C ALA A 318 -4.64 1.78 -16.87
N ARG A 319 -5.76 2.32 -17.36
CA ARG A 319 -5.86 3.66 -17.95
C ARG A 319 -6.18 4.76 -16.94
N SER A 320 -6.46 4.44 -15.69
CA SER A 320 -6.79 5.44 -14.67
C SER A 320 -5.59 6.34 -14.38
N ARG A 321 -5.74 7.64 -14.63
CA ARG A 321 -4.68 8.65 -14.47
C ARG A 321 -4.67 9.30 -13.10
N LEU A 322 -5.84 9.48 -12.48
CA LEU A 322 -6.02 9.97 -11.13
C LEU A 322 -6.55 8.84 -10.25
N VAL A 323 -5.78 8.47 -9.24
CA VAL A 323 -6.09 7.36 -8.34
C VAL A 323 -6.15 7.88 -6.92
N LEU A 324 -7.27 7.66 -6.24
CA LEU A 324 -7.44 7.90 -4.81
C LEU A 324 -7.36 6.55 -4.09
N ALA A 325 -6.42 6.39 -3.17
CA ALA A 325 -6.22 5.10 -2.51
C ALA A 325 -5.85 5.24 -1.04
N THR A 326 -6.15 4.21 -0.25
CA THR A 326 -5.52 4.09 1.07
C THR A 326 -4.03 3.76 0.93
N THR A 327 -3.20 4.21 1.87
CA THR A 327 -1.75 3.92 1.86
C THR A 327 -1.46 2.42 1.83
N HIS A 328 -2.33 1.57 2.39
CA HIS A 328 -2.23 0.11 2.27
C HIS A 328 -2.36 -0.39 0.83
N GLN A 329 -3.24 0.22 0.04
CA GLN A 329 -3.40 -0.16 -1.37
C GLN A 329 -2.19 0.25 -2.22
N SER A 330 -1.35 1.18 -1.76
CA SER A 330 -0.11 1.56 -2.45
C SER A 330 0.85 0.38 -2.65
N VAL A 331 0.75 -0.68 -1.83
CA VAL A 331 1.56 -1.90 -1.98
C VAL A 331 1.31 -2.65 -3.30
N ARG A 332 0.20 -2.36 -3.98
CA ARG A 332 -0.17 -2.94 -5.29
C ARG A 332 0.50 -2.25 -6.47
N PHE A 333 1.13 -1.08 -6.24
CA PHE A 333 1.75 -0.30 -7.30
C PHE A 333 3.27 -0.49 -7.36
N TYR A 334 3.81 -0.35 -8.55
CA TYR A 334 5.23 -0.46 -8.83
C TYR A 334 5.62 0.55 -9.92
N HIS A 335 6.38 1.59 -9.56
CA HIS A 335 6.85 2.65 -10.47
C HIS A 335 5.73 3.15 -11.41
N SER A 336 4.63 3.55 -10.82
CA SER A 336 3.37 3.81 -11.53
C SER A 336 3.06 5.29 -11.71
N PHE A 337 3.45 6.14 -10.75
CA PHE A 337 2.97 7.51 -10.66
C PHE A 337 4.08 8.54 -10.81
N ASP A 338 3.77 9.60 -11.54
CA ASP A 338 4.64 10.78 -11.70
C ASP A 338 4.54 11.71 -10.48
N LEU A 339 3.39 11.66 -9.79
CA LEU A 339 3.15 12.39 -8.54
C LEU A 339 2.42 11.48 -7.55
N VAL A 340 2.89 11.47 -6.31
CA VAL A 340 2.11 10.98 -5.16
C VAL A 340 1.84 12.16 -4.23
N VAL A 341 0.57 12.42 -3.96
CA VAL A 341 0.11 13.33 -2.90
C VAL A 341 -0.27 12.47 -1.71
N LEU A 342 0.48 12.59 -0.63
CA LEU A 342 0.25 11.86 0.62
C LEU A 342 -0.37 12.81 1.64
N ASP A 343 -1.66 12.70 1.87
CA ASP A 343 -2.34 13.50 2.89
C ASP A 343 -2.39 12.77 4.23
N GLU A 344 -2.49 13.53 5.31
CA GLU A 344 -2.49 13.03 6.68
C GLU A 344 -1.28 12.13 7.01
N ALA A 345 -0.08 12.50 6.57
CA ALA A 345 1.13 11.71 6.77
C ALA A 345 1.48 11.43 8.25
N ASP A 346 0.91 12.19 9.16
CA ASP A 346 1.00 12.03 10.61
C ASP A 346 -0.02 11.02 11.18
N ALA A 347 -0.96 10.53 10.36
CA ALA A 347 -2.00 9.63 10.85
C ALA A 347 -1.54 8.16 10.91
N PHE A 348 -2.00 7.45 11.95
CA PHE A 348 -1.94 6.00 11.98
C PHE A 348 -2.86 5.42 10.89
N PRO A 349 -2.48 4.33 10.17
CA PRO A 349 -1.29 3.49 10.39
C PRO A 349 -0.04 3.90 9.60
N TYR A 350 -0.07 4.97 8.81
CA TYR A 350 1.10 5.38 8.01
C TYR A 350 2.27 5.80 8.90
N GLN A 351 2.01 6.63 9.90
CA GLN A 351 3.03 7.00 10.89
C GLN A 351 3.51 5.76 11.64
N GLY A 352 4.83 5.53 11.64
CA GLY A 352 5.46 4.39 12.29
C GLY A 352 5.44 3.07 11.50
N SER A 353 4.97 3.08 10.24
CA SER A 353 4.97 1.90 9.38
C SER A 353 5.98 2.00 8.23
N GLU A 354 7.16 1.40 8.39
CA GLU A 354 8.18 1.33 7.33
C GLU A 354 7.62 0.69 6.05
N MET A 355 6.77 -0.32 6.19
CA MET A 355 6.09 -0.97 5.06
C MET A 355 5.29 0.03 4.23
N LEU A 356 4.49 0.89 4.86
CA LEU A 356 3.67 1.87 4.13
C LEU A 356 4.51 2.98 3.53
N HIS A 357 5.58 3.40 4.22
CA HIS A 357 6.56 4.33 3.66
C HIS A 357 7.22 3.76 2.40
N HIS A 358 7.62 2.49 2.44
CA HIS A 358 8.19 1.80 1.28
C HIS A 358 7.16 1.66 0.15
N ALA A 359 5.93 1.27 0.46
CA ALA A 359 4.86 1.10 -0.53
C ALA A 359 4.56 2.40 -1.30
N VAL A 360 4.46 3.53 -0.60
CA VAL A 360 4.25 4.85 -1.20
C VAL A 360 5.43 5.25 -2.10
N ARG A 361 6.67 5.06 -1.64
CA ARG A 361 7.87 5.34 -2.44
C ARG A 361 7.97 4.45 -3.68
N ARG A 362 7.68 3.15 -3.54
CA ARG A 362 7.71 2.20 -4.66
C ARG A 362 6.63 2.49 -5.71
N ALA A 363 5.52 3.10 -5.31
CA ALA A 363 4.47 3.51 -6.24
C ALA A 363 4.93 4.64 -7.18
N LEU A 364 5.92 5.46 -6.77
CA LEU A 364 6.51 6.51 -7.60
C LEU A 364 7.41 5.93 -8.70
N LYS A 365 7.37 6.54 -9.88
CA LYS A 365 8.41 6.37 -10.91
C LYS A 365 9.75 6.89 -10.38
N SER A 366 10.85 6.52 -11.02
CA SER A 366 12.20 7.00 -10.65
C SER A 366 12.34 8.53 -10.68
N THR A 367 11.61 9.19 -11.57
CA THR A 367 11.52 10.64 -11.73
C THR A 367 10.31 11.24 -11.01
N GLY A 368 9.52 10.41 -10.34
CA GLY A 368 8.28 10.81 -9.67
C GLY A 368 8.52 11.69 -8.45
N ARG A 369 7.54 12.51 -8.12
CA ARG A 369 7.59 13.49 -7.02
C ARG A 369 6.61 13.13 -5.91
N LEU A 370 7.03 13.37 -4.67
CA LEU A 370 6.22 13.16 -3.47
C LEU A 370 5.83 14.50 -2.85
N VAL A 371 4.55 14.80 -2.75
CA VAL A 371 4.02 15.88 -1.92
C VAL A 371 3.46 15.28 -0.65
N VAL A 372 4.02 15.67 0.48
CA VAL A 372 3.56 15.25 1.81
C VAL A 372 2.75 16.38 2.42
N MET A 373 1.56 16.07 2.92
CA MET A 373 0.69 17.04 3.59
C MET A 373 0.45 16.59 5.03
N THR A 374 0.70 17.44 6.00
CA THR A 374 0.50 17.14 7.42
C THR A 374 0.27 18.41 8.24
N ALA A 375 -0.46 18.26 9.35
CA ALA A 375 -0.58 19.32 10.36
C ALA A 375 0.56 19.24 11.40
N THR A 376 1.12 18.05 11.61
CA THR A 376 2.11 17.76 12.66
C THR A 376 3.31 17.00 12.07
N PRO A 377 4.28 17.73 11.42
CA PRO A 377 5.48 17.10 10.91
C PRO A 377 6.25 16.38 12.03
N ASN A 378 6.71 15.18 11.74
CA ASN A 378 7.50 14.41 12.70
C ASN A 378 8.94 14.99 12.82
N ARG A 379 9.69 14.52 13.82
CA ARG A 379 11.05 15.00 14.10
C ARG A 379 11.98 14.86 12.89
N GLN A 380 11.90 13.74 12.18
CA GLN A 380 12.72 13.51 10.99
C GLN A 380 12.45 14.55 9.88
N MET A 381 11.18 14.88 9.62
CA MET A 381 10.81 15.92 8.65
C MET A 381 11.33 17.28 9.09
N LEU A 382 11.21 17.62 10.37
CA LEU A 382 11.73 18.89 10.91
C LEU A 382 13.25 19.00 10.79
N ASP A 383 13.97 17.90 11.02
CA ASP A 383 15.42 17.86 10.85
C ASP A 383 15.81 17.98 9.36
N GLN A 384 15.08 17.36 8.44
CA GLN A 384 15.28 17.53 6.99
C GLN A 384 14.98 18.97 6.51
N ILE A 385 13.97 19.63 7.10
CA ILE A 385 13.67 21.06 6.83
C ILE A 385 14.84 21.92 7.28
N LYS A 386 15.31 21.76 8.53
CA LYS A 386 16.45 22.51 9.05
C LYS A 386 17.72 22.29 8.23
N GLY A 387 17.93 21.08 7.72
CA GLY A 387 19.06 20.74 6.86
C GLY A 387 18.90 21.17 5.39
N GLY A 388 17.80 21.84 5.01
CA GLY A 388 17.50 22.26 3.62
C GLY A 388 17.25 21.10 2.63
N GLN A 389 17.03 19.90 3.14
CA GLN A 389 16.82 18.69 2.33
C GLN A 389 15.36 18.57 1.89
N LEU A 390 14.40 19.00 2.73
CA LEU A 390 12.98 18.96 2.46
C LEU A 390 12.43 20.40 2.31
N PRO A 391 12.17 20.88 1.09
CA PRO A 391 11.49 22.14 0.87
C PRO A 391 10.05 22.07 1.41
N TYR A 392 9.56 23.20 1.90
CA TYR A 392 8.24 23.24 2.52
C TYR A 392 7.55 24.60 2.34
N VAL A 393 6.23 24.57 2.55
CA VAL A 393 5.40 25.76 2.68
C VAL A 393 4.47 25.61 3.87
N THR A 394 4.11 26.71 4.53
CA THR A 394 3.20 26.70 5.68
C THR A 394 1.87 27.35 5.35
N ILE A 395 0.78 26.74 5.83
CA ILE A 395 -0.57 27.33 5.85
C ILE A 395 -1.00 27.44 7.32
N PRO A 396 -0.71 28.57 7.99
CA PRO A 396 -0.81 28.68 9.45
C PRO A 396 -2.24 28.95 9.95
N ALA A 397 -3.20 29.21 9.06
CA ALA A 397 -4.56 29.57 9.43
C ALA A 397 -5.61 28.68 8.73
N ARG A 398 -6.74 28.47 9.41
CA ARG A 398 -7.90 27.83 8.81
C ARG A 398 -8.50 28.71 7.71
N TYR A 399 -9.16 28.07 6.71
CA TYR A 399 -9.85 28.79 5.63
C TYR A 399 -10.83 29.83 6.17
N HIS A 400 -11.63 29.48 7.17
CA HIS A 400 -12.63 30.36 7.80
C HIS A 400 -12.03 31.37 8.78
N ARG A 401 -10.72 31.46 8.90
CA ARG A 401 -9.99 32.37 9.82
C ARG A 401 -10.40 32.25 11.30
N GLN A 402 -11.11 31.20 11.67
CA GLN A 402 -11.41 30.93 13.08
C GLN A 402 -10.13 30.47 13.79
N ALA A 403 -9.91 30.97 15.00
CA ALA A 403 -8.79 30.57 15.83
C ALA A 403 -8.80 29.05 16.06
N LEU A 404 -7.62 28.46 16.17
CA LEU A 404 -7.49 27.08 16.64
C LEU A 404 -7.99 27.01 18.09
N VAL A 405 -8.69 25.93 18.41
CA VAL A 405 -9.12 25.69 19.79
C VAL A 405 -7.87 25.38 20.61
N GLU A 406 -7.63 26.20 21.66
CA GLU A 406 -6.60 25.93 22.64
C GLU A 406 -7.14 24.94 23.68
N PRO A 407 -6.47 23.78 23.88
CA PRO A 407 -6.94 22.81 24.86
C PRO A 407 -6.67 23.30 26.28
N GLU A 408 -7.66 23.14 27.16
CA GLU A 408 -7.46 23.27 28.60
C GLU A 408 -6.82 22.00 29.16
N ILE A 409 -5.66 22.11 29.78
CA ILE A 409 -4.94 20.98 30.36
C ILE A 409 -5.29 20.87 31.84
N VAL A 410 -5.90 19.76 32.21
CA VAL A 410 -6.29 19.48 33.60
C VAL A 410 -5.52 18.27 34.12
N LEU A 411 -4.71 18.45 35.17
CA LEU A 411 -3.97 17.36 35.81
C LEU A 411 -4.88 16.62 36.79
N VAL A 412 -5.17 15.37 36.50
CA VAL A 412 -6.07 14.53 37.32
C VAL A 412 -5.45 13.13 37.46
N LYS A 413 -5.53 12.56 38.67
CA LYS A 413 -5.19 11.14 38.88
C LYS A 413 -6.30 10.27 38.29
N LEU A 414 -6.01 9.61 37.19
CA LEU A 414 -6.97 8.74 36.47
C LEU A 414 -6.80 7.25 36.83
N GLN A 415 -5.81 6.87 37.64
CA GLN A 415 -5.60 5.47 38.02
C GLN A 415 -6.58 5.05 39.12
N PRO A 416 -7.23 3.88 39.03
CA PRO A 416 -8.04 3.36 40.11
C PRO A 416 -7.16 3.01 41.30
N LEU A 417 -7.66 3.26 42.50
CA LEU A 417 -7.03 2.74 43.73
C LEU A 417 -7.11 1.20 43.70
N PRO A 418 -6.07 0.49 44.21
CA PRO A 418 -6.07 -0.97 44.27
C PRO A 418 -7.36 -1.50 44.89
N GLY A 419 -8.06 -2.43 44.21
CA GLY A 419 -9.29 -3.06 44.70
C GLY A 419 -10.58 -2.26 44.54
N LYS A 420 -10.54 -1.02 44.01
CA LYS A 420 -11.77 -0.23 43.72
C LYS A 420 -12.11 -0.25 42.24
N LYS A 421 -13.42 -0.25 41.95
CA LYS A 421 -13.90 0.02 40.58
C LYS A 421 -13.51 1.43 40.18
N TRP A 422 -13.11 1.61 38.94
CA TRP A 422 -12.80 2.94 38.40
C TRP A 422 -14.09 3.78 38.37
N GLU A 423 -14.01 4.97 38.93
CA GLU A 423 -15.08 5.98 38.86
C GLU A 423 -14.57 7.21 38.10
N PRO A 424 -15.43 7.87 37.29
CA PRO A 424 -15.02 9.06 36.58
C PRO A 424 -14.62 10.17 37.57
N PRO A 425 -13.47 10.83 37.35
CA PRO A 425 -13.07 11.97 38.20
C PRO A 425 -14.11 13.10 38.13
N GLU A 426 -14.21 13.87 39.18
CA GLU A 426 -15.16 15.01 39.29
C GLU A 426 -15.02 16.00 38.13
N SER A 427 -13.79 16.24 37.65
CA SER A 427 -13.52 17.09 36.48
C SER A 427 -14.19 16.58 35.21
N VAL A 428 -14.13 15.27 34.93
CA VAL A 428 -14.80 14.64 33.77
C VAL A 428 -16.32 14.72 33.94
N CYS A 429 -16.82 14.43 35.14
CA CYS A 429 -18.23 14.52 35.47
C CYS A 429 -18.78 15.95 35.25
N ARG A 430 -18.06 16.95 35.75
CA ARG A 430 -18.40 18.38 35.62
C ARG A 430 -18.44 18.79 34.15
N GLN A 431 -17.48 18.40 33.34
CA GLN A 431 -17.48 18.72 31.91
C GLN A 431 -18.67 18.10 31.16
N LEU A 432 -18.99 16.82 31.42
CA LEU A 432 -20.15 16.18 30.79
C LEU A 432 -21.49 16.80 31.23
N LEU A 433 -21.60 17.25 32.49
CA LEU A 433 -22.76 18.00 32.94
C LEU A 433 -22.87 19.37 32.26
N GLN A 434 -21.77 20.07 32.02
CA GLN A 434 -21.77 21.32 31.26
C GLN A 434 -22.18 21.11 29.82
N VAL A 435 -21.73 20.01 29.16
CA VAL A 435 -22.16 19.64 27.81
C VAL A 435 -23.69 19.52 27.76
N LYS A 436 -24.30 18.82 28.73
CA LYS A 436 -25.76 18.70 28.84
C LYS A 436 -26.44 20.05 29.06
N ALA A 437 -25.94 20.83 30.01
CA ALA A 437 -26.51 22.15 30.33
C ALA A 437 -26.49 23.12 29.13
N ARG A 438 -25.47 23.00 28.25
CA ARG A 438 -25.33 23.81 27.05
C ARG A 438 -26.00 23.19 25.82
N GLN A 439 -26.66 22.04 25.95
CA GLN A 439 -27.26 21.27 24.85
C GLN A 439 -26.23 20.94 23.71
N ARG A 440 -24.96 20.76 24.08
CA ARG A 440 -23.89 20.40 23.15
C ARG A 440 -23.68 18.89 23.13
N LYS A 441 -22.84 18.42 22.25
CA LYS A 441 -22.43 17.01 22.12
C LYS A 441 -21.00 16.85 22.61
N ALA A 442 -20.62 15.64 23.05
CA ALA A 442 -19.24 15.39 23.46
C ALA A 442 -18.65 14.14 22.84
N LEU A 443 -17.34 14.20 22.57
CA LEU A 443 -16.48 13.03 22.32
C LEU A 443 -15.46 12.91 23.45
N VAL A 444 -15.37 11.71 24.03
CA VAL A 444 -14.38 11.39 25.06
C VAL A 444 -13.40 10.39 24.47
N PHE A 445 -12.15 10.78 24.27
CA PHE A 445 -11.12 9.93 23.70
C PHE A 445 -10.29 9.21 24.76
N LEU A 446 -10.04 7.91 24.53
CA LEU A 446 -9.18 7.04 25.29
C LEU A 446 -8.10 6.40 24.41
N PRO A 447 -6.82 6.30 24.85
CA PRO A 447 -5.72 5.91 23.98
C PRO A 447 -5.71 4.42 23.60
N THR A 448 -6.35 3.54 24.37
CA THR A 448 -6.33 2.09 24.14
C THR A 448 -7.70 1.45 24.23
N LEU A 449 -7.88 0.31 23.53
CA LEU A 449 -9.10 -0.49 23.64
C LEU A 449 -9.34 -1.03 25.05
N ARG A 450 -8.28 -1.37 25.79
CA ARG A 450 -8.37 -1.84 27.19
C ARG A 450 -8.93 -0.76 28.10
N LEU A 451 -8.47 0.49 27.96
CA LEU A 451 -9.03 1.63 28.70
C LEU A 451 -10.46 1.93 28.26
N LEU A 452 -10.77 1.77 27.00
CA LEU A 452 -12.12 1.95 26.50
C LEU A 452 -13.11 0.96 27.13
N GLU A 453 -12.70 -0.30 27.33
CA GLU A 453 -13.52 -1.33 27.97
C GLU A 453 -13.73 -1.06 29.47
N SER A 454 -12.73 -0.58 30.19
CA SER A 454 -12.81 -0.33 31.64
C SER A 454 -13.34 1.08 31.96
N VAL A 455 -12.58 2.10 31.56
CA VAL A 455 -12.86 3.51 31.83
C VAL A 455 -14.06 4.00 31.05
N GLY A 456 -14.15 3.64 29.76
CA GLY A 456 -15.27 4.02 28.90
C GLY A 456 -16.60 3.47 29.41
N THR A 457 -16.62 2.20 29.83
CA THR A 457 -17.82 1.59 30.42
C THR A 457 -18.26 2.30 31.70
N ALA A 458 -17.31 2.68 32.57
CA ALA A 458 -17.62 3.40 33.81
C ALA A 458 -18.20 4.80 33.50
N ILE A 459 -17.66 5.55 32.53
CA ILE A 459 -18.17 6.87 32.12
C ILE A 459 -19.61 6.74 31.58
N VAL A 460 -19.86 5.76 30.69
CA VAL A 460 -21.21 5.56 30.12
C VAL A 460 -22.21 5.11 31.21
N THR A 461 -21.77 4.24 32.14
CA THR A 461 -22.62 3.80 33.25
C THR A 461 -22.97 4.97 34.18
N TRP A 462 -21.99 5.78 34.53
CA TRP A 462 -22.21 6.99 35.32
C TRP A 462 -23.12 7.97 34.58
N GLY A 463 -22.91 8.22 33.31
CA GLY A 463 -23.75 9.10 32.49
C GLY A 463 -25.22 8.71 32.55
N LYS A 464 -25.54 7.42 32.48
CA LYS A 464 -26.91 6.91 32.61
C LYS A 464 -27.55 7.26 33.94
N THR A 465 -26.80 7.25 35.05
CA THR A 465 -27.33 7.57 36.39
C THR A 465 -27.81 9.03 36.51
N ILE A 466 -27.26 9.91 35.66
CA ILE A 466 -27.63 11.35 35.64
C ILE A 466 -28.43 11.73 34.39
N GLY A 467 -28.96 10.74 33.65
CA GLY A 467 -29.81 10.94 32.48
C GLY A 467 -29.08 11.47 31.23
N LEU A 468 -27.79 11.10 31.06
CA LEU A 468 -27.01 11.31 29.82
C LEU A 468 -27.01 10.03 29.00
N ALA A 469 -27.32 10.15 27.71
CA ALA A 469 -27.23 9.06 26.76
C ALA A 469 -25.85 8.97 26.18
N GLY A 470 -25.07 7.96 26.57
CA GLY A 470 -23.71 7.73 26.07
C GLY A 470 -23.54 6.37 25.40
N ALA A 471 -22.61 6.28 24.46
CA ALA A 471 -22.23 5.04 23.78
C ALA A 471 -20.70 4.87 23.73
N ILE A 472 -20.24 3.60 23.58
CA ILE A 472 -18.85 3.27 23.35
C ILE A 472 -18.65 2.92 21.89
N THR A 473 -17.59 3.44 21.29
CA THR A 473 -17.26 3.17 19.88
C THR A 473 -15.78 2.89 19.70
N SER A 474 -15.47 1.80 18.98
CA SER A 474 -14.11 1.40 18.64
C SER A 474 -14.06 0.76 17.25
N SER A 475 -12.86 0.47 16.75
CA SER A 475 -12.66 -0.28 15.49
C SER A 475 -13.29 -1.67 15.48
N LYS A 476 -13.55 -2.25 16.67
CA LYS A 476 -14.21 -3.55 16.84
C LYS A 476 -15.73 -3.44 16.98
N THR A 477 -16.26 -2.23 17.09
CA THR A 477 -17.71 -2.01 17.29
C THR A 477 -18.45 -2.11 15.96
N LYS A 478 -19.28 -3.15 15.79
CA LYS A 478 -20.08 -3.38 14.57
C LYS A 478 -21.00 -2.19 14.18
N ASN A 479 -21.33 -1.33 15.12
CA ASN A 479 -22.26 -0.22 14.96
C ASN A 479 -21.60 1.18 15.10
N ALA A 480 -20.30 1.31 14.78
CA ALA A 480 -19.60 2.60 14.94
C ALA A 480 -20.26 3.75 14.16
N ASN A 481 -20.66 3.50 12.90
CA ASN A 481 -21.38 4.49 12.08
C ASN A 481 -22.76 4.83 12.65
N ARG A 482 -23.47 3.85 13.17
CA ARG A 482 -24.78 4.07 13.81
C ARG A 482 -24.65 4.96 15.05
N ASN A 483 -23.65 4.76 15.88
CA ASN A 483 -23.42 5.62 17.05
C ASN A 483 -23.10 7.05 16.64
N LYS A 484 -22.32 7.24 15.56
CA LYS A 484 -22.06 8.55 14.96
C LYS A 484 -23.36 9.24 14.52
N GLU A 485 -24.22 8.55 13.79
CA GLU A 485 -25.53 9.06 13.37
C GLU A 485 -26.42 9.41 14.56
N LEU A 486 -26.47 8.56 15.58
CA LEU A 486 -27.24 8.82 16.78
C LEU A 486 -26.76 10.08 17.53
N LEU A 487 -25.43 10.32 17.56
CA LEU A 487 -24.86 11.53 18.13
C LEU A 487 -25.22 12.76 17.27
N LEU A 488 -25.10 12.66 15.95
CA LEU A 488 -25.46 13.73 15.01
C LEU A 488 -26.93 14.14 15.16
N HIS A 489 -27.84 13.19 15.33
CA HIS A 489 -29.27 13.42 15.49
C HIS A 489 -29.70 13.72 16.94
N GLY A 490 -28.77 13.94 17.87
CA GLY A 490 -29.08 14.29 19.26
C GLY A 490 -29.74 13.18 20.08
N LYS A 491 -29.65 11.91 19.61
CA LYS A 491 -30.12 10.73 20.36
C LYS A 491 -29.07 10.21 21.35
N LEU A 492 -27.83 10.66 21.20
CA LEU A 492 -26.74 10.49 22.16
C LEU A 492 -26.22 11.88 22.55
N ASP A 493 -25.89 12.05 23.82
CA ASP A 493 -25.24 13.25 24.34
C ASP A 493 -23.72 13.17 24.18
N PHE A 494 -23.15 11.95 24.31
CA PHE A 494 -21.72 11.75 24.15
C PHE A 494 -21.35 10.35 23.63
N ILE A 495 -20.16 10.26 23.03
CA ILE A 495 -19.52 8.99 22.66
C ILE A 495 -18.16 8.90 23.34
N VAL A 496 -17.87 7.76 23.96
CA VAL A 496 -16.53 7.40 24.42
C VAL A 496 -15.87 6.55 23.34
N ALA A 497 -14.77 7.01 22.78
CA ALA A 497 -14.14 6.39 21.63
C ALA A 497 -12.63 6.16 21.81
N SER A 498 -12.10 5.17 21.11
CA SER A 498 -10.68 5.14 20.78
C SER A 498 -10.43 6.07 19.59
N THR A 499 -9.20 6.12 19.13
CA THR A 499 -8.75 6.98 18.01
C THR A 499 -9.48 6.81 16.68
N ILE A 500 -10.46 5.89 16.59
CA ILE A 500 -11.23 5.68 15.35
C ILE A 500 -12.08 6.91 14.97
N LEU A 501 -12.52 7.70 15.93
CA LEU A 501 -13.31 8.92 15.69
C LEU A 501 -12.46 10.21 15.75
N GLU A 502 -11.14 10.10 15.77
CA GLU A 502 -10.23 11.25 15.83
C GLU A 502 -10.26 12.13 14.57
N ARG A 503 -10.60 11.52 13.43
CA ARG A 503 -10.63 12.19 12.12
C ARG A 503 -11.85 11.74 11.30
N GLY A 504 -12.21 12.53 10.28
CA GLY A 504 -13.32 12.19 9.38
C GLY A 504 -14.70 12.42 9.98
N ILE A 505 -14.81 13.29 10.99
CA ILE A 505 -16.09 13.70 11.58
C ILE A 505 -16.15 15.23 11.63
N THR A 506 -17.20 15.78 11.04
CA THR A 506 -17.59 17.16 11.24
C THR A 506 -18.88 17.17 12.06
N ILE A 507 -18.81 17.67 13.28
CA ILE A 507 -19.94 17.82 14.19
C ILE A 507 -19.90 19.24 14.72
N ASP A 508 -20.97 19.98 14.48
CA ASP A 508 -21.12 21.32 15.02
C ASP A 508 -21.36 21.26 16.54
N ASP A 509 -20.86 22.25 17.26
CA ASP A 509 -21.02 22.40 18.72
C ASP A 509 -20.57 21.17 19.53
N LEU A 510 -19.40 20.65 19.18
CA LEU A 510 -18.80 19.48 19.79
C LEU A 510 -17.77 19.88 20.86
N ASP A 511 -17.90 19.36 22.06
CA ASP A 511 -16.87 19.39 23.09
C ASP A 511 -16.04 18.11 23.05
N VAL A 512 -14.72 18.23 23.20
CA VAL A 512 -13.80 17.09 23.12
C VAL A 512 -13.03 16.96 24.43
N LEU A 513 -13.09 15.80 25.05
CA LEU A 513 -12.31 15.42 26.24
C LEU A 513 -11.31 14.35 25.84
N VAL A 514 -10.03 14.60 26.08
CA VAL A 514 -8.97 13.60 25.86
C VAL A 514 -8.44 13.15 27.21
N LEU A 515 -8.66 11.91 27.57
CA LEU A 515 -8.21 11.33 28.82
C LEU A 515 -6.91 10.54 28.61
N PHE A 516 -6.01 10.54 29.59
CA PHE A 516 -4.69 9.95 29.49
C PHE A 516 -3.89 10.55 28.32
N ALA A 517 -3.90 11.88 28.20
CA ALA A 517 -3.20 12.58 27.13
C ALA A 517 -1.67 12.47 27.21
N ASP A 518 -1.15 12.09 28.36
CA ASP A 518 0.26 11.79 28.64
C ASP A 518 0.67 10.35 28.25
N PHE A 519 -0.27 9.54 27.77
CA PHE A 519 0.02 8.17 27.37
C PHE A 519 0.74 8.17 26.02
N GLU A 520 2.06 7.93 26.08
CA GLU A 520 2.83 7.72 24.85
C GLU A 520 2.37 6.43 24.15
N ARG A 521 2.01 6.56 22.89
CA ARG A 521 1.79 5.38 22.05
C ARG A 521 3.15 4.78 21.72
N VAL A 522 3.43 3.63 22.29
CA VAL A 522 4.50 2.73 21.88
C VAL A 522 4.15 2.11 20.53
#